data_0b696a1943239a8bc306bf6eba2affa5
#
_entry.id   0b696a1943239a8bc306bf6eba2affa5
#
_cell.length_a   1.000
_cell.length_b   1.000
_cell.length_c   1.000
_cell.angle_alpha   90.00
_cell.angle_beta   90.00
_cell.angle_gamma   90.00
#
_symmetry.space_group_name_H-M   'P 1'
#
loop_
_entity.id
_entity.type
_entity.pdbx_description
1 polymer ?
#
loop_
_entity_poly.entity_id
_entity_poly.type
_entity_poly.pdbx_seq_one_letter_code
_entity_poly.pdbx_strand_id
1 'polypeptide(L)'
;MLKSTKHRKLYVFFISCLAASIGLGKFPMSLSLIGLTLNWLADLDYQLKWKNIKDQKYLPLIFAGLFLIELFWLSFSKDISTGLNVLRIKLPLLLLPLIIGSCTSFSKREWRIIISTFFIGILVSTFWVYLVSLEVLPTKKDSGTIRDASIFMSHIRYSVLLSFAAVLIIYLALKRFINIVFASIFFFWLLFLMFKLATITAILGLSSALLFLFVALILSSKNKSKTGYIIGISILFFLLGLYSTIIFKDFYHVKNKERSLQTHSLGGEKYQHDFKDNTTENGYYLWENIAQKELELGWDKRSERNFKTKDKKQQPIRATLCRFLTSKGLDKDSAGLSKLTQPEIQKIENGETSSVSYNNFETRIRSLLFQWESRKKNSDPNNQTINQRVVFWKTGIDIFLNQPIFGCGPGGAKTQYKRYYKNQITNLKKSNQLLAHNQFITQAINLGFLGTIIWGFIMLYSFLKAEKDIVLLLVPYLILMFFAFMSDDMLEVQAGATIFSLFGTLLLFYNSKNLDAR
;
A
#
# COMPACT_ATOMS: atom_id res chain seq x y z
N MET A 1 -42.23 4.56 17.50
CA MET A 1 -41.45 3.31 17.65
C MET A 1 -41.20 2.57 16.32
N LEU A 2 -42.20 2.28 15.50
CA LEU A 2 -42.03 1.55 14.21
C LEU A 2 -41.16 2.27 13.16
N LYS A 3 -41.16 3.61 13.09
CA LYS A 3 -40.36 4.40 12.16
C LYS A 3 -38.85 4.34 12.53
N SER A 4 -38.52 4.43 13.79
CA SER A 4 -37.15 4.32 14.32
C SER A 4 -36.53 2.95 14.04
N THR A 5 -37.31 1.85 14.13
CA THR A 5 -36.80 0.50 13.85
C THR A 5 -36.50 0.26 12.37
N LYS A 6 -37.24 0.88 11.45
CA LYS A 6 -36.98 0.79 9.99
C LYS A 6 -35.66 1.52 9.64
N HIS A 7 -35.50 2.76 10.09
CA HIS A 7 -34.27 3.53 9.87
C HIS A 7 -33.05 2.81 10.47
N ARG A 8 -33.18 2.19 11.66
CA ARG A 8 -32.10 1.40 12.25
C ARG A 8 -31.68 0.21 11.42
N LYS A 9 -32.64 -0.54 10.85
CA LYS A 9 -32.35 -1.68 9.95
C LYS A 9 -31.64 -1.20 8.67
N LEU A 10 -32.11 -0.11 8.05
CA LEU A 10 -31.47 0.48 6.87
C LEU A 10 -30.06 1.02 7.20
N TYR A 11 -29.89 1.60 8.36
CA TYR A 11 -28.58 2.06 8.85
C TYR A 11 -27.56 0.92 8.93
N VAL A 12 -27.91 -0.20 9.59
CA VAL A 12 -27.05 -1.38 9.67
C VAL A 12 -26.81 -1.98 8.29
N PHE A 13 -27.85 -2.04 7.45
CA PHE A 13 -27.75 -2.53 6.09
C PHE A 13 -26.73 -1.73 5.25
N PHE A 14 -26.84 -0.40 5.20
CA PHE A 14 -25.94 0.41 4.40
C PHE A 14 -24.51 0.43 4.94
N ILE A 15 -24.30 0.38 6.26
CA ILE A 15 -22.94 0.24 6.83
C ILE A 15 -22.35 -1.12 6.46
N SER A 16 -23.15 -2.19 6.50
CA SER A 16 -22.72 -3.53 6.10
C SER A 16 -22.37 -3.60 4.62
N CYS A 17 -23.20 -2.98 3.76
CA CYS A 17 -22.90 -2.84 2.34
C CYS A 17 -21.63 -2.01 2.10
N LEU A 18 -21.42 -0.93 2.84
CA LEU A 18 -20.22 -0.12 2.76
C LEU A 18 -18.99 -0.93 3.15
N ALA A 19 -19.05 -1.65 4.27
CA ALA A 19 -17.96 -2.50 4.74
C ALA A 19 -17.59 -3.60 3.73
N ALA A 20 -18.58 -4.28 3.14
CA ALA A 20 -18.37 -5.28 2.11
C ALA A 20 -17.79 -4.68 0.82
N SER A 21 -18.26 -3.50 0.41
CA SER A 21 -17.92 -2.86 -0.86
C SER A 21 -16.52 -2.28 -0.92
N ILE A 22 -15.86 -2.05 0.22
CA ILE A 22 -14.50 -1.47 0.27
C ILE A 22 -13.53 -2.31 -0.57
N GLY A 23 -13.61 -3.64 -0.50
CA GLY A 23 -12.79 -4.56 -1.30
C GLY A 23 -13.24 -4.70 -2.76
N LEU A 24 -14.44 -4.25 -3.14
CA LEU A 24 -15.10 -4.57 -4.40
C LEU A 24 -15.15 -3.40 -5.39
N GLY A 25 -14.79 -2.18 -4.96
CA GLY A 25 -14.62 -1.05 -5.86
C GLY A 25 -15.39 0.22 -5.49
N LYS A 26 -15.18 1.26 -6.30
CA LYS A 26 -15.67 2.62 -5.98
C LYS A 26 -17.18 2.76 -6.09
N PHE A 27 -17.82 2.12 -7.08
CA PHE A 27 -19.24 2.30 -7.35
C PHE A 27 -20.11 1.78 -6.18
N PRO A 28 -20.02 0.50 -5.75
CA PRO A 28 -20.82 0.00 -4.63
C PRO A 28 -20.51 0.73 -3.32
N MET A 29 -19.26 1.18 -3.11
CA MET A 29 -18.89 1.99 -1.97
C MET A 29 -19.59 3.35 -1.96
N SER A 30 -19.65 4.04 -3.12
CA SER A 30 -20.35 5.32 -3.25
C SER A 30 -21.84 5.18 -3.02
N LEU A 31 -22.44 4.16 -3.62
CA LEU A 31 -23.88 3.88 -3.49
C LEU A 31 -24.25 3.60 -2.02
N SER A 32 -23.46 2.80 -1.33
CA SER A 32 -23.66 2.50 0.09
C SER A 32 -23.55 3.75 0.95
N LEU A 33 -22.56 4.63 0.69
CA LEU A 33 -22.39 5.88 1.43
C LEU A 33 -23.54 6.86 1.17
N ILE A 34 -24.00 6.97 -0.07
CA ILE A 34 -25.17 7.80 -0.43
C ILE A 34 -26.42 7.28 0.28
N GLY A 35 -26.71 5.98 0.21
CA GLY A 35 -27.85 5.37 0.88
C GLY A 35 -27.81 5.56 2.40
N LEU A 36 -26.61 5.41 2.99
CA LEU A 36 -26.39 5.66 4.42
C LEU A 36 -26.71 7.12 4.79
N THR A 37 -26.23 8.07 3.99
CA THR A 37 -26.44 9.51 4.21
C THR A 37 -27.91 9.88 4.04
N LEU A 38 -28.58 9.39 2.99
CA LEU A 38 -29.98 9.64 2.76
C LEU A 38 -30.86 9.08 3.89
N ASN A 39 -30.56 7.86 4.36
CA ASN A 39 -31.27 7.27 5.51
C ASN A 39 -31.07 8.10 6.78
N TRP A 40 -29.84 8.62 7.01
CA TRP A 40 -29.53 9.45 8.18
C TRP A 40 -30.25 10.80 8.13
N LEU A 41 -30.39 11.41 6.94
CA LEU A 41 -31.16 12.64 6.74
C LEU A 41 -32.67 12.42 6.88
N ALA A 42 -33.17 11.29 6.36
CA ALA A 42 -34.59 10.94 6.41
C ALA A 42 -35.08 10.54 7.82
N ASP A 43 -34.16 10.12 8.67
CA ASP A 43 -34.43 9.90 10.09
C ASP A 43 -34.39 11.25 10.82
N LEU A 44 -35.58 11.83 11.02
CA LEU A 44 -35.76 13.20 11.54
C LEU A 44 -35.58 13.34 13.05
N ASP A 45 -35.10 12.31 13.75
CA ASP A 45 -34.87 12.37 15.21
C ASP A 45 -33.55 13.13 15.52
N TYR A 46 -33.54 14.40 15.18
CA TYR A 46 -32.35 15.28 15.38
C TYR A 46 -32.04 15.50 16.87
N GLN A 47 -33.06 15.44 17.74
CA GLN A 47 -32.85 15.61 19.19
C GLN A 47 -32.04 14.45 19.76
N LEU A 48 -32.38 13.22 19.38
CA LEU A 48 -31.62 12.03 19.79
C LEU A 48 -30.20 12.04 19.21
N LYS A 49 -30.05 12.39 17.94
CA LYS A 49 -28.74 12.51 17.29
C LYS A 49 -27.84 13.51 18.02
N TRP A 50 -28.38 14.66 18.33
CA TRP A 50 -27.63 15.69 19.05
C TRP A 50 -27.30 15.28 20.48
N LYS A 51 -28.22 14.60 21.16
CA LYS A 51 -27.97 14.01 22.48
C LYS A 51 -26.79 13.02 22.40
N ASN A 52 -26.83 12.08 21.47
CA ASN A 52 -25.76 11.09 21.29
C ASN A 52 -24.38 11.74 21.03
N ILE A 53 -24.34 12.82 20.24
CA ILE A 53 -23.10 13.60 20.01
C ILE A 53 -22.59 14.22 21.32
N LYS A 54 -23.49 14.80 22.13
CA LYS A 54 -23.15 15.39 23.44
C LYS A 54 -22.65 14.32 24.42
N ASP A 55 -23.35 13.21 24.50
CA ASP A 55 -22.99 12.09 25.40
C ASP A 55 -21.58 11.54 25.08
N GLN A 56 -21.15 11.63 23.82
CA GLN A 56 -19.80 11.30 23.38
C GLN A 56 -18.82 12.50 23.44
N LYS A 57 -19.15 13.54 24.23
CA LYS A 57 -18.30 14.72 24.42
C LYS A 57 -17.86 15.38 23.10
N TYR A 58 -18.79 15.48 22.14
CA TYR A 58 -18.58 16.05 20.81
C TYR A 58 -17.50 15.36 19.95
N LEU A 59 -17.06 14.17 20.33
CA LEU A 59 -16.03 13.44 19.63
C LEU A 59 -16.35 13.17 18.13
N PRO A 60 -17.63 12.93 17.72
CA PRO A 60 -18.00 12.83 16.31
C PRO A 60 -17.71 14.11 15.51
N LEU A 61 -17.97 15.29 16.10
CA LEU A 61 -17.67 16.58 15.48
C LEU A 61 -16.17 16.85 15.43
N ILE A 62 -15.45 16.51 16.50
CA ILE A 62 -13.99 16.67 16.55
C ILE A 62 -13.34 15.84 15.47
N PHE A 63 -13.71 14.56 15.30
CA PHE A 63 -13.14 13.70 14.27
C PHE A 63 -13.55 14.14 12.85
N ALA A 64 -14.78 14.63 12.65
CA ALA A 64 -15.22 15.28 11.42
C ALA A 64 -14.44 16.59 11.14
N GLY A 65 -13.82 17.17 12.16
CA GLY A 65 -12.88 18.29 12.05
C GLY A 65 -11.72 18.03 11.11
N LEU A 66 -11.34 16.76 10.86
CA LEU A 66 -10.34 16.40 9.83
C LEU A 66 -10.78 16.86 8.42
N PHE A 67 -12.07 16.83 8.13
CA PHE A 67 -12.62 17.39 6.89
C PHE A 67 -12.84 18.90 6.99
N LEU A 68 -13.36 19.39 8.12
CA LEU A 68 -13.71 20.80 8.29
C LEU A 68 -12.48 21.71 8.21
N ILE A 69 -11.32 21.26 8.69
CA ILE A 69 -10.08 22.01 8.52
C ILE A 69 -9.72 22.15 7.03
N GLU A 70 -9.87 21.12 6.24
CA GLU A 70 -9.61 21.22 4.80
C GLU A 70 -10.64 22.11 4.09
N LEU A 71 -11.90 22.05 4.51
CA LEU A 71 -12.94 22.95 4.00
C LEU A 71 -12.59 24.41 4.31
N PHE A 72 -12.15 24.73 5.53
CA PHE A 72 -11.70 26.07 5.90
C PHE A 72 -10.47 26.49 5.07
N TRP A 73 -9.49 25.57 4.90
CA TRP A 73 -8.27 25.80 4.11
C TRP A 73 -8.52 25.95 2.61
N LEU A 74 -9.73 25.66 2.10
CA LEU A 74 -10.10 25.90 0.70
C LEU A 74 -9.94 27.38 0.32
N SER A 75 -10.10 28.32 1.29
CA SER A 75 -9.86 29.74 1.09
C SER A 75 -8.44 30.10 0.66
N PHE A 76 -7.46 29.26 0.97
CA PHE A 76 -6.06 29.41 0.53
C PHE A 76 -5.78 28.74 -0.81
N SER A 77 -6.75 28.02 -1.41
CA SER A 77 -6.57 27.34 -2.68
C SER A 77 -6.66 28.32 -3.85
N LYS A 78 -5.64 28.32 -4.70
CA LYS A 78 -5.65 29.09 -5.96
C LYS A 78 -6.55 28.47 -7.03
N ASP A 79 -6.84 27.17 -6.94
CA ASP A 79 -7.72 26.42 -7.83
C ASP A 79 -8.85 25.80 -7.00
N ILE A 80 -9.90 26.60 -6.80
CA ILE A 80 -11.08 26.19 -6.02
C ILE A 80 -11.76 24.97 -6.62
N SER A 81 -11.81 24.86 -7.95
CA SER A 81 -12.43 23.71 -8.63
C SER A 81 -11.70 22.40 -8.30
N THR A 82 -10.37 22.39 -8.38
CA THR A 82 -9.56 21.23 -7.95
C THR A 82 -9.73 20.99 -6.45
N GLY A 83 -9.76 22.02 -5.61
CA GLY A 83 -9.98 21.91 -4.17
C GLY A 83 -11.32 21.27 -3.83
N LEU A 84 -12.42 21.72 -4.45
CA LEU A 84 -13.76 21.12 -4.27
C LEU A 84 -13.81 19.64 -4.71
N ASN A 85 -13.12 19.29 -5.78
CA ASN A 85 -13.02 17.89 -6.20
C ASN A 85 -12.29 17.03 -5.16
N VAL A 86 -11.24 17.56 -4.51
CA VAL A 86 -10.54 16.87 -3.42
C VAL A 86 -11.46 16.74 -2.20
N LEU A 87 -12.16 17.78 -1.81
CA LEU A 87 -13.12 17.74 -0.70
C LEU A 87 -14.24 16.72 -0.97
N ARG A 88 -14.76 16.65 -2.19
CA ARG A 88 -15.75 15.62 -2.58
C ARG A 88 -15.22 14.21 -2.34
N ILE A 89 -13.95 13.94 -2.65
CA ILE A 89 -13.31 12.65 -2.42
C ILE A 89 -13.21 12.35 -0.91
N LYS A 90 -12.99 13.38 -0.09
CA LYS A 90 -12.81 13.29 1.36
C LYS A 90 -14.12 13.36 2.16
N LEU A 91 -15.28 13.48 1.52
CA LEU A 91 -16.60 13.47 2.19
C LEU A 91 -16.78 12.34 3.22
N PRO A 92 -16.24 11.13 3.05
CA PRO A 92 -16.32 10.10 4.10
C PRO A 92 -15.76 10.55 5.46
N LEU A 93 -14.75 11.46 5.48
CA LEU A 93 -14.19 12.01 6.72
C LEU A 93 -15.18 12.91 7.49
N LEU A 94 -16.16 13.47 6.81
CA LEU A 94 -17.24 14.25 7.42
C LEU A 94 -18.43 13.35 7.77
N LEU A 95 -18.90 12.59 6.78
CA LEU A 95 -20.17 11.89 6.88
C LEU A 95 -20.13 10.72 7.87
N LEU A 96 -19.10 9.88 7.82
CA LEU A 96 -19.06 8.67 8.64
C LEU A 96 -18.95 8.97 10.13
N PRO A 97 -18.09 9.90 10.61
CA PRO A 97 -18.07 10.27 12.02
C PRO A 97 -19.41 10.84 12.50
N LEU A 98 -20.03 11.72 11.71
CA LEU A 98 -21.31 12.31 12.08
C LEU A 98 -22.44 11.28 12.11
N ILE A 99 -22.52 10.42 11.11
CA ILE A 99 -23.59 9.43 11.01
C ILE A 99 -23.42 8.36 12.08
N ILE A 100 -22.24 7.74 12.17
CA ILE A 100 -22.00 6.63 13.11
C ILE A 100 -21.99 7.15 14.55
N GLY A 101 -21.36 8.30 14.82
CA GLY A 101 -21.27 8.87 16.13
C GLY A 101 -22.58 9.50 16.64
N SER A 102 -23.51 9.91 15.77
CA SER A 102 -24.82 10.42 16.17
C SER A 102 -25.87 9.32 16.38
N CYS A 103 -25.60 8.11 15.90
CA CYS A 103 -26.51 6.99 16.09
C CYS A 103 -26.23 6.25 17.42
N THR A 104 -27.22 5.50 17.91
CA THR A 104 -27.01 4.64 19.07
C THR A 104 -25.98 3.56 18.76
N SER A 105 -25.18 3.18 19.75
CA SER A 105 -24.16 2.13 19.60
C SER A 105 -24.75 0.81 19.07
N PHE A 106 -23.91 0.05 18.37
CA PHE A 106 -24.33 -1.22 17.76
C PHE A 106 -24.50 -2.31 18.82
N SER A 107 -25.55 -3.11 18.69
CA SER A 107 -25.73 -4.35 19.42
C SER A 107 -24.72 -5.43 18.93
N LYS A 108 -24.53 -6.47 19.74
CA LYS A 108 -23.67 -7.63 19.40
C LYS A 108 -24.06 -8.29 18.07
N ARG A 109 -25.39 -8.38 17.79
CA ARG A 109 -25.91 -8.93 16.53
C ARG A 109 -25.55 -8.04 15.33
N GLU A 110 -25.71 -6.72 15.47
CA GLU A 110 -25.41 -5.76 14.41
C GLU A 110 -23.91 -5.72 14.11
N TRP A 111 -23.06 -5.75 15.13
CA TRP A 111 -21.61 -5.88 14.96
C TRP A 111 -21.23 -7.16 14.20
N ARG A 112 -21.85 -8.30 14.55
CA ARG A 112 -21.62 -9.56 13.81
C ARG A 112 -21.98 -9.43 12.34
N ILE A 113 -23.11 -8.79 12.02
CA ILE A 113 -23.54 -8.56 10.62
C ILE A 113 -22.51 -7.72 9.88
N ILE A 114 -22.12 -6.57 10.43
CA ILE A 114 -21.14 -5.66 9.80
C ILE A 114 -19.78 -6.35 9.57
N ILE A 115 -19.28 -7.06 10.57
CA ILE A 115 -17.99 -7.75 10.49
C ILE A 115 -18.08 -8.93 9.51
N SER A 116 -19.16 -9.72 9.54
CA SER A 116 -19.33 -10.85 8.61
C SER A 116 -19.42 -10.39 7.16
N THR A 117 -20.17 -9.33 6.89
CA THR A 117 -20.29 -8.76 5.53
C THR A 117 -18.95 -8.17 5.06
N PHE A 118 -18.17 -7.55 5.94
CA PHE A 118 -16.81 -7.13 5.63
C PHE A 118 -15.94 -8.31 5.19
N PHE A 119 -15.93 -9.41 5.97
CA PHE A 119 -15.13 -10.59 5.62
C PHE A 119 -15.62 -11.28 4.34
N ILE A 120 -16.93 -11.31 4.09
CA ILE A 120 -17.49 -11.80 2.81
C ILE A 120 -16.97 -10.94 1.65
N GLY A 121 -17.01 -9.61 1.77
CA GLY A 121 -16.47 -8.70 0.76
C GLY A 121 -14.96 -8.92 0.51
N ILE A 122 -14.18 -9.11 1.58
CA ILE A 122 -12.75 -9.45 1.49
C ILE A 122 -12.56 -10.81 0.81
N LEU A 123 -13.33 -11.83 1.18
CA LEU A 123 -13.21 -13.17 0.57
C LEU A 123 -13.50 -13.13 -0.93
N VAL A 124 -14.59 -12.48 -1.33
CA VAL A 124 -14.96 -12.33 -2.75
C VAL A 124 -13.86 -11.58 -3.52
N SER A 125 -13.39 -10.46 -2.98
CA SER A 125 -12.35 -9.66 -3.64
C SER A 125 -11.01 -10.40 -3.73
N THR A 126 -10.63 -11.15 -2.68
CA THR A 126 -9.38 -11.91 -2.66
C THR A 126 -9.41 -13.10 -3.60
N PHE A 127 -10.55 -13.77 -3.70
CA PHE A 127 -10.73 -14.86 -4.65
C PHE A 127 -10.67 -14.34 -6.09
N TRP A 128 -11.30 -13.21 -6.37
CA TRP A 128 -11.22 -12.56 -7.68
C TRP A 128 -9.77 -12.21 -8.05
N VAL A 129 -9.04 -11.54 -7.15
CA VAL A 129 -7.63 -11.19 -7.36
C VAL A 129 -6.76 -12.43 -7.58
N TYR A 130 -7.07 -13.52 -6.89
CA TYR A 130 -6.39 -14.80 -7.07
C TYR A 130 -6.63 -15.37 -8.48
N LEU A 131 -7.87 -15.39 -8.97
CA LEU A 131 -8.19 -15.83 -10.33
C LEU A 131 -7.52 -14.96 -11.41
N VAL A 132 -7.51 -13.64 -11.22
CA VAL A 132 -6.76 -12.72 -12.10
C VAL A 132 -5.26 -13.05 -12.08
N SER A 133 -4.72 -13.39 -10.92
CA SER A 133 -3.30 -13.76 -10.78
C SER A 133 -2.93 -15.11 -11.39
N LEU A 134 -3.92 -15.92 -11.71
CA LEU A 134 -3.78 -17.19 -12.47
C LEU A 134 -4.10 -17.02 -13.96
N GLU A 135 -4.30 -15.75 -14.42
CA GLU A 135 -4.66 -15.42 -15.80
C GLU A 135 -6.02 -16.00 -16.27
N VAL A 136 -6.84 -16.50 -15.32
CA VAL A 136 -8.20 -16.98 -15.60
C VAL A 136 -9.15 -15.82 -15.90
N LEU A 137 -8.93 -14.67 -15.25
CA LEU A 137 -9.71 -13.46 -15.46
C LEU A 137 -8.81 -12.31 -15.99
N PRO A 138 -9.35 -11.41 -16.82
CA PRO A 138 -8.56 -10.34 -17.43
C PRO A 138 -8.09 -9.31 -16.40
N THR A 139 -6.91 -8.74 -16.63
CA THR A 139 -6.36 -7.59 -15.90
C THR A 139 -6.87 -6.28 -16.50
N LYS A 140 -6.89 -5.19 -15.70
CA LYS A 140 -7.18 -3.83 -16.21
C LYS A 140 -6.03 -3.22 -17.01
N LYS A 141 -4.80 -3.68 -16.78
CA LYS A 141 -3.58 -3.15 -17.39
C LYS A 141 -2.69 -4.30 -17.81
N ASP A 142 -2.21 -4.22 -19.01
CA ASP A 142 -1.26 -5.19 -19.55
C ASP A 142 0.19 -4.75 -19.25
N SER A 143 0.49 -4.52 -17.98
CA SER A 143 1.84 -4.11 -17.54
C SER A 143 2.73 -5.29 -17.16
N GLY A 144 2.23 -6.53 -17.29
CA GLY A 144 2.96 -7.76 -16.97
C GLY A 144 3.34 -7.90 -15.49
N THR A 145 2.73 -7.10 -14.58
CA THR A 145 3.01 -7.21 -13.16
C THR A 145 1.84 -7.79 -12.39
N ILE A 146 2.10 -8.76 -11.51
CA ILE A 146 1.10 -9.39 -10.64
C ILE A 146 0.33 -8.36 -9.77
N ARG A 147 0.86 -7.14 -9.59
CA ARG A 147 0.23 -6.08 -8.82
C ARG A 147 -1.02 -5.52 -9.49
N ASP A 148 -1.13 -5.65 -10.80
CA ASP A 148 -2.29 -5.22 -11.56
C ASP A 148 -3.48 -6.17 -11.38
N ALA A 149 -3.27 -7.33 -10.75
CA ALA A 149 -4.35 -8.21 -10.32
C ALA A 149 -5.30 -7.56 -9.31
N SER A 150 -4.86 -6.54 -8.56
CA SER A 150 -5.74 -5.75 -7.69
C SER A 150 -6.56 -4.74 -8.49
N ILE A 151 -7.55 -5.23 -9.27
CA ILE A 151 -8.35 -4.44 -10.22
C ILE A 151 -9.28 -3.41 -9.56
N PHE A 152 -9.64 -3.61 -8.29
CA PHE A 152 -10.62 -2.79 -7.58
C PHE A 152 -10.04 -1.48 -7.05
N MET A 153 -8.76 -1.52 -6.63
CA MET A 153 -8.01 -0.36 -6.14
C MET A 153 -6.51 -0.59 -6.31
N SER A 154 -5.68 0.44 -6.02
CA SER A 154 -4.21 0.30 -6.01
C SER A 154 -3.78 -0.84 -5.08
N HIS A 155 -2.80 -1.63 -5.52
CA HIS A 155 -2.26 -2.77 -4.74
C HIS A 155 -1.81 -2.38 -3.33
N ILE A 156 -1.32 -1.15 -3.12
CA ILE A 156 -0.90 -0.67 -1.79
C ILE A 156 -2.13 -0.59 -0.86
N ARG A 157 -3.20 0.11 -1.28
CA ARG A 157 -4.43 0.27 -0.49
C ARG A 157 -5.12 -1.06 -0.24
N TYR A 158 -5.15 -1.89 -1.28
CA TYR A 158 -5.72 -3.23 -1.18
C TYR A 158 -5.00 -4.08 -0.14
N SER A 159 -3.67 -4.09 -0.17
CA SER A 159 -2.89 -4.89 0.77
C SER A 159 -2.95 -4.36 2.21
N VAL A 160 -3.07 -3.03 2.40
CA VAL A 160 -3.33 -2.45 3.73
C VAL A 160 -4.71 -2.90 4.25
N LEU A 161 -5.72 -2.95 3.39
CA LEU A 161 -7.04 -3.49 3.73
C LEU A 161 -6.97 -4.97 4.14
N LEU A 162 -6.20 -5.79 3.40
CA LEU A 162 -5.95 -7.19 3.75
C LEU A 162 -5.21 -7.32 5.08
N SER A 163 -4.22 -6.45 5.35
CA SER A 163 -3.51 -6.43 6.63
C SER A 163 -4.43 -6.10 7.79
N PHE A 164 -5.35 -5.14 7.61
CA PHE A 164 -6.36 -4.84 8.62
C PHE A 164 -7.32 -6.00 8.84
N ALA A 165 -7.78 -6.67 7.79
CA ALA A 165 -8.60 -7.87 7.89
C ALA A 165 -7.87 -9.01 8.64
N ALA A 166 -6.55 -9.17 8.40
CA ALA A 166 -5.71 -10.15 9.09
C ALA A 166 -5.56 -9.83 10.60
N VAL A 167 -5.38 -8.56 10.95
CA VAL A 167 -5.35 -8.13 12.37
C VAL A 167 -6.72 -8.33 13.02
N LEU A 168 -7.79 -7.95 12.34
CA LEU A 168 -9.16 -8.07 12.85
C LEU A 168 -9.53 -9.54 13.13
N ILE A 169 -9.19 -10.47 12.23
CA ILE A 169 -9.50 -11.90 12.41
C ILE A 169 -8.76 -12.49 13.63
N ILE A 170 -7.48 -12.08 13.84
CA ILE A 170 -6.71 -12.47 15.03
C ILE A 170 -7.36 -11.89 16.30
N TYR A 171 -7.73 -10.60 16.29
CA TYR A 171 -8.40 -9.96 17.42
C TYR A 171 -9.70 -10.68 17.80
N LEU A 172 -10.53 -11.04 16.81
CA LEU A 172 -11.78 -11.78 17.06
C LEU A 172 -11.53 -13.19 17.60
N ALA A 173 -10.48 -13.87 17.17
CA ALA A 173 -10.07 -15.16 17.71
C ALA A 173 -9.56 -15.03 19.16
N LEU A 174 -8.76 -13.99 19.46
CA LEU A 174 -8.31 -13.68 20.83
C LEU A 174 -9.48 -13.40 21.78
N LYS A 175 -10.54 -12.76 21.30
CA LYS A 175 -11.78 -12.50 22.04
C LYS A 175 -12.75 -13.70 22.03
N ARG A 176 -12.37 -14.82 21.42
CA ARG A 176 -13.19 -16.04 21.27
C ARG A 176 -14.53 -15.85 20.55
N PHE A 177 -14.62 -14.82 19.68
CA PHE A 177 -15.80 -14.61 18.83
C PHE A 177 -15.82 -15.55 17.62
N ILE A 178 -14.66 -16.03 17.20
CA ILE A 178 -14.48 -16.91 16.04
C ILE A 178 -13.57 -18.09 16.44
N ASN A 179 -13.83 -19.26 15.85
CA ASN A 179 -12.99 -20.44 16.03
C ASN A 179 -11.57 -20.18 15.52
N ILE A 180 -10.56 -20.60 16.29
CA ILE A 180 -9.14 -20.36 16.00
C ILE A 180 -8.71 -21.02 14.69
N VAL A 181 -9.22 -22.20 14.36
CA VAL A 181 -8.87 -22.93 13.14
C VAL A 181 -9.33 -22.14 11.91
N PHE A 182 -10.60 -21.67 11.92
CA PHE A 182 -11.12 -20.81 10.84
C PHE A 182 -10.32 -19.51 10.73
N ALA A 183 -10.03 -18.86 11.84
CA ALA A 183 -9.24 -17.64 11.87
C ALA A 183 -7.83 -17.85 11.30
N SER A 184 -7.18 -18.97 11.62
CA SER A 184 -5.86 -19.32 11.10
C SER A 184 -5.88 -19.56 9.59
N ILE A 185 -6.86 -20.34 9.10
CA ILE A 185 -7.00 -20.59 7.65
C ILE A 185 -7.18 -19.27 6.88
N PHE A 186 -8.08 -18.42 7.37
CA PHE A 186 -8.34 -17.13 6.74
C PHE A 186 -7.11 -16.20 6.80
N PHE A 187 -6.44 -16.14 7.94
CA PHE A 187 -5.20 -15.37 8.11
C PHE A 187 -4.11 -15.79 7.13
N PHE A 188 -3.85 -17.08 7.01
CA PHE A 188 -2.83 -17.59 6.09
C PHE A 188 -3.22 -17.39 4.62
N TRP A 189 -4.52 -17.44 4.29
CA TRP A 189 -5.01 -17.06 2.96
C TRP A 189 -4.68 -15.61 2.62
N LEU A 190 -4.96 -14.66 3.54
CA LEU A 190 -4.63 -13.26 3.33
C LEU A 190 -3.12 -13.03 3.23
N LEU A 191 -2.36 -13.68 4.08
CA LEU A 191 -0.89 -13.62 4.06
C LEU A 191 -0.32 -14.13 2.74
N PHE A 192 -0.80 -15.28 2.27
CA PHE A 192 -0.43 -15.84 0.96
C PHE A 192 -0.66 -14.84 -0.18
N LEU A 193 -1.81 -14.18 -0.24
CA LEU A 193 -2.09 -13.18 -1.27
C LEU A 193 -1.21 -11.93 -1.14
N MET A 194 -0.93 -11.48 0.07
CA MET A 194 -0.01 -10.35 0.28
C MET A 194 1.41 -10.67 -0.20
N PHE A 195 1.90 -11.88 0.03
CA PHE A 195 3.17 -12.37 -0.53
C PHE A 195 3.11 -12.47 -2.05
N LYS A 196 2.02 -13.00 -2.60
CA LYS A 196 1.82 -13.12 -4.05
C LYS A 196 1.79 -11.76 -4.73
N LEU A 197 1.14 -10.74 -4.13
CA LEU A 197 1.11 -9.35 -4.61
C LEU A 197 2.42 -8.60 -4.34
N ALA A 198 3.35 -9.19 -3.60
CA ALA A 198 4.66 -8.62 -3.26
C ALA A 198 4.60 -7.18 -2.70
N THR A 199 3.69 -6.93 -1.78
CA THR A 199 3.43 -5.59 -1.21
C THR A 199 4.18 -5.40 0.11
N ILE A 200 5.43 -4.93 0.02
CA ILE A 200 6.32 -4.79 1.18
C ILE A 200 5.75 -3.85 2.24
N THR A 201 5.13 -2.73 1.85
CA THR A 201 4.53 -1.79 2.82
C THR A 201 3.50 -2.44 3.72
N ALA A 202 2.62 -3.28 3.14
CA ALA A 202 1.59 -3.96 3.91
C ALA A 202 2.17 -5.06 4.81
N ILE A 203 3.20 -5.78 4.33
CA ILE A 203 3.89 -6.79 5.13
C ILE A 203 4.62 -6.14 6.30
N LEU A 204 5.33 -5.02 6.10
CA LEU A 204 5.97 -4.27 7.18
C LEU A 204 4.93 -3.73 8.18
N GLY A 205 3.83 -3.16 7.68
CA GLY A 205 2.73 -2.69 8.52
C GLY A 205 2.10 -3.82 9.33
N LEU A 206 1.80 -4.95 8.71
CA LEU A 206 1.26 -6.13 9.39
C LEU A 206 2.25 -6.68 10.43
N SER A 207 3.53 -6.81 10.07
CA SER A 207 4.56 -7.27 11.01
C SER A 207 4.66 -6.34 12.22
N SER A 208 4.65 -5.03 12.03
CA SER A 208 4.67 -4.05 13.12
C SER A 208 3.41 -4.12 14.00
N ALA A 209 2.23 -4.30 13.38
CA ALA A 209 0.97 -4.47 14.09
C ALA A 209 0.94 -5.78 14.91
N LEU A 210 1.45 -6.87 14.35
CA LEU A 210 1.59 -8.16 15.06
C LEU A 210 2.63 -8.08 16.19
N LEU A 211 3.71 -7.34 16.00
CA LEU A 211 4.71 -7.09 17.06
C LEU A 211 4.07 -6.35 18.23
N PHE A 212 3.27 -5.31 17.97
CA PHE A 212 2.51 -4.65 19.03
C PHE A 212 1.59 -5.63 19.77
N LEU A 213 0.81 -6.44 19.03
CA LEU A 213 -0.07 -7.45 19.64
C LEU A 213 0.73 -8.45 20.49
N PHE A 214 1.87 -8.90 19.99
CA PHE A 214 2.77 -9.80 20.70
C PHE A 214 3.23 -9.21 22.02
N VAL A 215 3.74 -7.98 22.01
CA VAL A 215 4.18 -7.27 23.24
C VAL A 215 3.02 -7.05 24.19
N ALA A 216 1.87 -6.60 23.69
CA ALA A 216 0.68 -6.36 24.51
C ALA A 216 0.15 -7.66 25.16
N LEU A 217 0.21 -8.80 24.46
CA LEU A 217 -0.16 -10.09 24.99
C LEU A 217 0.81 -10.57 26.08
N ILE A 218 2.11 -10.39 25.91
CA ILE A 218 3.12 -10.72 26.92
C ILE A 218 2.85 -9.92 28.20
N LEU A 219 2.73 -8.58 28.08
CA LEU A 219 2.52 -7.70 29.22
C LEU A 219 1.19 -7.96 29.95
N SER A 220 0.18 -8.48 29.26
CA SER A 220 -1.13 -8.80 29.83
C SER A 220 -1.27 -10.28 30.27
N SER A 221 -0.20 -11.08 30.19
CA SER A 221 -0.27 -12.55 30.26
C SER A 221 -0.30 -13.12 31.70
N LYS A 222 -1.32 -12.77 32.48
CA LYS A 222 -1.70 -13.61 33.64
C LYS A 222 -2.48 -14.87 33.22
N ASN A 223 -2.76 -15.08 31.94
CA ASN A 223 -3.67 -16.12 31.45
C ASN A 223 -2.99 -17.06 30.47
N LYS A 224 -2.78 -18.34 30.87
CA LYS A 224 -2.18 -19.42 30.06
C LYS A 224 -2.83 -19.62 28.69
N SER A 225 -4.10 -19.22 28.51
CA SER A 225 -4.80 -19.38 27.24
C SER A 225 -4.23 -18.53 26.08
N LYS A 226 -3.39 -17.52 26.37
CA LYS A 226 -2.77 -16.65 25.37
C LYS A 226 -1.38 -17.13 24.90
N THR A 227 -0.80 -18.12 25.61
CA THR A 227 0.55 -18.63 25.31
C THR A 227 0.68 -19.15 23.89
N GLY A 228 -0.34 -19.84 23.36
CA GLY A 228 -0.34 -20.34 21.98
C GLY A 228 -0.22 -19.24 20.93
N TYR A 229 -0.90 -18.10 21.13
CA TYR A 229 -0.77 -16.95 20.20
C TYR A 229 0.61 -16.30 20.28
N ILE A 230 1.18 -16.19 21.49
CA ILE A 230 2.53 -15.66 21.67
C ILE A 230 3.53 -16.54 20.94
N ILE A 231 3.45 -17.85 21.10
CA ILE A 231 4.32 -18.82 20.42
C ILE A 231 4.14 -18.71 18.89
N GLY A 232 2.89 -18.72 18.41
CA GLY A 232 2.61 -18.62 16.96
C GLY A 232 3.16 -17.34 16.32
N ILE A 233 2.98 -16.19 16.96
CA ILE A 233 3.52 -14.90 16.48
C ILE A 233 5.05 -14.92 16.56
N SER A 234 5.66 -15.48 17.61
CA SER A 234 7.12 -15.61 17.73
C SER A 234 7.71 -16.45 16.61
N ILE A 235 7.11 -17.58 16.30
CA ILE A 235 7.53 -18.47 15.20
C ILE A 235 7.42 -17.73 13.87
N LEU A 236 6.31 -17.00 13.63
CA LEU A 236 6.12 -16.23 12.40
C LEU A 236 7.23 -15.18 12.22
N PHE A 237 7.53 -14.40 13.26
CA PHE A 237 8.61 -13.40 13.20
C PHE A 237 9.98 -14.04 12.99
N PHE A 238 10.24 -15.16 13.67
CA PHE A 238 11.49 -15.90 13.49
C PHE A 238 11.67 -16.37 12.04
N LEU A 239 10.62 -16.99 11.46
CA LEU A 239 10.66 -17.48 10.07
C LEU A 239 10.80 -16.34 9.06
N LEU A 240 10.09 -15.22 9.25
CA LEU A 240 10.21 -14.04 8.38
C LEU A 240 11.61 -13.41 8.48
N GLY A 241 12.16 -13.31 9.69
CA GLY A 241 13.51 -12.81 9.92
C GLY A 241 14.58 -13.71 9.30
N LEU A 242 14.46 -15.03 9.50
CA LEU A 242 15.36 -16.02 8.91
C LEU A 242 15.32 -15.95 7.37
N TYR A 243 14.13 -15.95 6.78
CA TYR A 243 13.94 -15.86 5.33
C TYR A 243 14.53 -14.56 4.76
N SER A 244 14.25 -13.42 5.41
CA SER A 244 14.82 -12.14 4.99
C SER A 244 16.35 -12.11 5.06
N THR A 245 16.93 -12.73 6.10
CA THR A 245 18.39 -12.83 6.28
C THR A 245 19.03 -13.70 5.20
N ILE A 246 18.37 -14.80 4.81
CA ILE A 246 18.83 -15.66 3.71
C ILE A 246 18.85 -14.87 2.39
N ILE A 247 17.76 -14.16 2.05
CA ILE A 247 17.70 -13.34 0.83
C ILE A 247 18.80 -12.28 0.84
N PHE A 248 19.00 -11.58 1.98
CA PHE A 248 20.00 -10.54 2.11
C PHE A 248 21.42 -11.09 1.93
N LYS A 249 21.77 -12.17 2.62
CA LYS A 249 23.08 -12.82 2.49
C LYS A 249 23.35 -13.30 1.07
N ASP A 250 22.37 -13.94 0.44
CA ASP A 250 22.51 -14.44 -0.93
C ASP A 250 22.65 -13.31 -1.95
N PHE A 251 21.92 -12.20 -1.76
CA PHE A 251 22.02 -11.02 -2.64
C PHE A 251 23.44 -10.40 -2.61
N TYR A 252 24.08 -10.32 -1.44
CA TYR A 252 25.42 -9.73 -1.29
C TYR A 252 26.56 -10.76 -1.42
N HIS A 253 26.24 -12.04 -1.61
CA HIS A 253 27.25 -13.06 -1.80
C HIS A 253 27.87 -12.96 -3.20
N VAL A 254 29.19 -12.76 -3.27
CA VAL A 254 29.96 -12.77 -4.52
C VAL A 254 30.56 -14.14 -4.73
N LYS A 255 30.15 -14.84 -5.78
CA LYS A 255 30.62 -16.20 -6.13
C LYS A 255 32.04 -16.20 -6.65
N ASN A 256 32.37 -15.21 -7.48
CA ASN A 256 33.71 -15.06 -8.05
C ASN A 256 34.30 -13.72 -7.58
N LYS A 257 35.20 -13.77 -6.60
CA LYS A 257 35.88 -12.58 -6.09
C LYS A 257 36.98 -12.10 -7.03
N GLU A 258 37.57 -13.02 -7.79
CA GLU A 258 38.55 -12.69 -8.82
C GLU A 258 37.79 -12.30 -10.10
N ARG A 259 38.01 -11.09 -10.59
CA ARG A 259 37.40 -10.60 -11.81
C ARG A 259 38.02 -11.28 -13.02
N SER A 260 37.24 -12.07 -13.76
CA SER A 260 37.65 -12.67 -15.03
C SER A 260 37.54 -11.65 -16.14
N LEU A 261 38.48 -10.71 -16.20
CA LEU A 261 38.48 -9.63 -17.17
C LEU A 261 39.15 -10.09 -18.47
N GLN A 262 38.41 -9.98 -19.56
CA GLN A 262 38.92 -10.23 -20.91
C GLN A 262 39.04 -8.91 -21.67
N THR A 263 39.99 -8.83 -22.60
CA THR A 263 40.21 -7.62 -23.38
C THR A 263 39.29 -7.56 -24.61
N HIS A 264 39.05 -8.70 -25.24
CA HIS A 264 38.22 -8.83 -26.44
C HIS A 264 37.30 -10.06 -26.34
N SER A 265 36.15 -9.97 -26.97
CA SER A 265 35.24 -11.10 -27.19
C SER A 265 35.80 -12.09 -28.20
N LEU A 266 35.20 -13.27 -28.28
CA LEU A 266 35.50 -14.24 -29.34
C LEU A 266 35.18 -13.69 -30.74
N GLY A 267 34.25 -12.77 -30.87
CA GLY A 267 33.91 -12.05 -32.11
C GLY A 267 34.85 -10.89 -32.46
N GLY A 268 35.86 -10.59 -31.60
CA GLY A 268 36.87 -9.56 -31.80
C GLY A 268 36.47 -8.15 -31.34
N GLU A 269 35.29 -7.96 -30.75
CA GLU A 269 34.91 -6.68 -30.16
C GLU A 269 35.65 -6.43 -28.84
N LYS A 270 36.21 -5.21 -28.66
CA LYS A 270 36.83 -4.83 -27.41
C LYS A 270 35.77 -4.73 -26.29
N TYR A 271 36.00 -5.44 -25.18
CA TYR A 271 35.10 -5.38 -24.03
C TYR A 271 35.14 -4.03 -23.33
N GLN A 272 33.94 -3.61 -22.89
CA GLN A 272 33.76 -2.48 -21.99
C GLN A 272 33.59 -3.00 -20.56
N HIS A 273 34.25 -2.32 -19.61
CA HIS A 273 34.17 -2.61 -18.19
C HIS A 273 33.89 -1.33 -17.40
N ASP A 274 32.97 -1.40 -16.45
CA ASP A 274 32.81 -0.33 -15.46
C ASP A 274 33.28 -0.80 -14.08
N PHE A 275 34.52 -0.50 -13.75
CA PHE A 275 35.14 -0.87 -12.47
C PHE A 275 34.61 -0.07 -11.28
N LYS A 276 33.93 1.05 -11.52
CA LYS A 276 33.32 1.85 -10.45
C LYS A 276 32.01 1.25 -9.97
N ASP A 277 31.40 0.40 -10.79
CA ASP A 277 30.15 -0.26 -10.48
C ASP A 277 30.37 -1.71 -10.00
N ASN A 278 30.30 -1.94 -8.70
CA ASN A 278 30.40 -3.26 -8.06
C ASN A 278 29.05 -3.97 -7.92
N THR A 279 28.02 -3.55 -8.66
CA THR A 279 26.72 -4.21 -8.62
C THR A 279 26.85 -5.64 -9.14
N THR A 280 26.25 -6.57 -8.41
CA THR A 280 26.22 -7.99 -8.78
C THR A 280 24.83 -8.47 -9.11
N GLU A 281 24.73 -9.53 -9.91
CA GLU A 281 23.53 -10.32 -10.14
C GLU A 281 23.87 -11.79 -9.93
N ASN A 282 23.20 -12.47 -8.98
CA ASN A 282 23.50 -13.83 -8.57
C ASN A 282 24.97 -14.10 -8.23
N GLY A 283 25.66 -13.11 -7.67
CA GLY A 283 27.06 -13.22 -7.25
C GLY A 283 28.10 -12.97 -8.35
N TYR A 284 27.70 -12.54 -9.54
CA TYR A 284 28.60 -12.15 -10.63
C TYR A 284 28.54 -10.64 -10.88
N TYR A 285 29.65 -10.00 -11.24
CA TYR A 285 29.68 -8.55 -11.53
C TYR A 285 28.93 -8.22 -12.82
N LEU A 286 28.07 -7.20 -12.73
CA LEU A 286 27.15 -6.85 -13.81
C LEU A 286 27.85 -6.16 -15.00
N TRP A 287 28.72 -5.21 -14.72
CA TRP A 287 29.25 -4.32 -15.75
C TRP A 287 30.66 -4.68 -16.20
N GLU A 288 30.89 -5.97 -16.43
CA GLU A 288 32.15 -6.52 -16.92
C GLU A 288 31.92 -7.32 -18.21
N ASN A 289 32.95 -7.38 -19.08
CA ASN A 289 32.95 -8.12 -20.33
C ASN A 289 31.71 -7.83 -21.20
N ILE A 290 31.52 -6.54 -21.61
CA ILE A 290 30.40 -6.11 -22.43
C ILE A 290 30.86 -5.77 -23.84
N ALA A 291 30.44 -6.58 -24.83
CA ALA A 291 30.59 -6.33 -26.27
C ALA A 291 29.25 -5.81 -26.82
N GLN A 292 29.09 -4.49 -26.79
CA GLN A 292 27.80 -3.82 -27.04
C GLN A 292 27.25 -4.08 -28.44
N LYS A 293 28.11 -4.06 -29.49
CA LYS A 293 27.68 -4.27 -30.88
C LYS A 293 27.27 -5.71 -31.12
N GLU A 294 28.04 -6.67 -30.57
CA GLU A 294 27.72 -8.09 -30.65
C GLU A 294 26.38 -8.42 -29.99
N LEU A 295 26.14 -7.83 -28.80
CA LEU A 295 24.87 -7.99 -28.10
C LEU A 295 23.69 -7.45 -28.93
N GLU A 296 23.83 -6.25 -29.52
CA GLU A 296 22.79 -5.62 -30.34
C GLU A 296 22.46 -6.48 -31.57
N LEU A 297 23.48 -6.84 -32.36
CA LEU A 297 23.31 -7.65 -33.55
C LEU A 297 22.78 -9.05 -33.28
N GLY A 298 23.27 -9.67 -32.23
CA GLY A 298 22.86 -11.02 -31.84
C GLY A 298 21.43 -11.05 -31.28
N TRP A 299 21.05 -10.05 -30.48
CA TRP A 299 19.71 -9.93 -29.92
C TRP A 299 18.66 -9.71 -31.00
N ASP A 300 18.89 -8.74 -31.92
CA ASP A 300 17.93 -8.38 -32.97
C ASP A 300 17.68 -9.53 -33.98
N LYS A 301 18.60 -10.52 -34.04
CA LYS A 301 18.40 -11.74 -34.84
C LYS A 301 17.53 -12.79 -34.14
N ARG A 302 17.39 -12.74 -32.82
CA ARG A 302 16.78 -13.81 -32.01
C ARG A 302 15.52 -13.41 -31.29
N SER A 303 15.27 -12.10 -31.14
CA SER A 303 14.14 -11.53 -30.42
C SER A 303 13.21 -10.77 -31.36
N GLU A 304 11.91 -10.81 -31.09
CA GLU A 304 10.91 -9.96 -31.76
C GLU A 304 11.00 -8.50 -31.34
N ARG A 305 11.66 -8.22 -30.22
CA ARG A 305 11.85 -6.86 -29.67
C ARG A 305 13.25 -6.35 -29.95
N ASN A 306 13.34 -5.21 -30.63
CA ASN A 306 14.63 -4.59 -30.94
C ASN A 306 15.40 -4.21 -29.67
N PHE A 307 16.72 -4.40 -29.67
CA PHE A 307 17.63 -4.14 -28.55
C PHE A 307 17.52 -2.71 -27.98
N LYS A 308 17.26 -1.72 -28.82
CA LYS A 308 17.11 -0.31 -28.42
C LYS A 308 15.75 0.02 -27.82
N THR A 309 14.83 -0.94 -27.80
CA THR A 309 13.49 -0.78 -27.24
C THR A 309 13.42 -1.17 -25.76
N LYS A 310 12.20 -1.32 -25.23
CA LYS A 310 11.94 -1.70 -23.85
C LYS A 310 11.27 -3.06 -23.79
N ASP A 311 11.52 -3.77 -22.71
CA ASP A 311 10.81 -4.98 -22.33
C ASP A 311 9.33 -4.68 -21.94
N LYS A 312 8.54 -5.71 -21.65
CA LYS A 312 7.14 -5.55 -21.23
C LYS A 312 6.99 -4.79 -19.90
N LYS A 313 8.01 -4.78 -19.03
CA LYS A 313 8.05 -3.99 -17.81
C LYS A 313 8.58 -2.57 -18.01
N GLN A 314 8.71 -2.13 -19.27
CA GLN A 314 9.14 -0.79 -19.64
C GLN A 314 10.61 -0.47 -19.26
N GLN A 315 11.46 -1.47 -19.09
CA GLN A 315 12.90 -1.31 -18.88
C GLN A 315 13.66 -1.46 -20.20
N PRO A 316 14.81 -0.80 -20.38
CA PRO A 316 15.62 -1.01 -21.58
C PRO A 316 16.03 -2.48 -21.74
N ILE A 317 15.79 -3.07 -22.91
CA ILE A 317 16.18 -4.47 -23.23
C ILE A 317 17.65 -4.71 -22.88
N ARG A 318 18.55 -3.77 -23.26
CA ARG A 318 19.97 -3.85 -22.91
C ARG A 318 20.21 -4.14 -21.42
N ALA A 319 19.52 -3.43 -20.54
CA ALA A 319 19.71 -3.58 -19.10
C ALA A 319 19.18 -4.94 -18.61
N THR A 320 18.02 -5.36 -19.07
CA THR A 320 17.42 -6.65 -18.74
C THR A 320 18.27 -7.81 -19.23
N LEU A 321 18.76 -7.75 -20.49
CA LEU A 321 19.63 -8.75 -21.08
C LEU A 321 20.96 -8.88 -20.35
N CYS A 322 21.67 -7.75 -20.09
CA CYS A 322 22.93 -7.77 -19.35
C CYS A 322 22.76 -8.39 -17.96
N ARG A 323 21.71 -8.05 -17.24
CA ARG A 323 21.41 -8.65 -15.94
C ARG A 323 21.14 -10.15 -16.06
N PHE A 324 20.35 -10.56 -17.05
CA PHE A 324 20.02 -11.97 -17.25
C PHE A 324 21.27 -12.82 -17.58
N LEU A 325 22.12 -12.36 -18.51
CA LEU A 325 23.40 -13.02 -18.84
C LEU A 325 24.30 -13.12 -17.60
N THR A 326 24.43 -11.99 -16.86
CA THR A 326 25.19 -11.98 -15.61
C THR A 326 24.65 -12.99 -14.60
N SER A 327 23.33 -13.12 -14.47
CA SER A 327 22.72 -14.07 -13.54
C SER A 327 23.09 -15.53 -13.82
N LYS A 328 23.48 -15.84 -15.06
CA LYS A 328 23.99 -17.14 -15.51
C LYS A 328 25.54 -17.24 -15.45
N GLY A 329 26.22 -16.16 -15.07
CA GLY A 329 27.69 -16.10 -15.12
C GLY A 329 28.24 -16.07 -16.54
N LEU A 330 27.46 -15.55 -17.51
CA LEU A 330 27.86 -15.45 -18.93
C LEU A 330 28.40 -14.05 -19.23
N ASP A 331 29.37 -13.99 -20.16
CA ASP A 331 29.84 -12.73 -20.73
C ASP A 331 28.75 -12.08 -21.59
N LYS A 332 28.83 -10.76 -21.76
CA LYS A 332 27.83 -9.96 -22.45
C LYS A 332 28.28 -9.75 -23.91
N ASP A 333 28.32 -10.84 -24.67
CA ASP A 333 28.77 -10.93 -26.05
C ASP A 333 27.90 -11.89 -26.87
N SER A 334 28.28 -12.11 -28.12
CA SER A 334 27.57 -13.06 -29.00
C SER A 334 27.66 -14.51 -28.49
N ALA A 335 28.77 -14.91 -27.87
CA ALA A 335 28.96 -16.25 -27.32
C ALA A 335 28.07 -16.49 -26.09
N GLY A 336 27.99 -15.53 -25.17
CA GLY A 336 27.08 -15.59 -24.04
C GLY A 336 25.61 -15.59 -24.47
N LEU A 337 25.27 -14.75 -25.47
CA LEU A 337 23.92 -14.67 -26.04
C LEU A 337 23.51 -15.99 -26.73
N SER A 338 24.42 -16.66 -27.44
CA SER A 338 24.15 -17.93 -28.13
C SER A 338 23.74 -19.05 -27.17
N LYS A 339 24.18 -18.99 -25.91
CA LYS A 339 23.84 -19.95 -24.85
C LYS A 339 22.43 -19.76 -24.27
N LEU A 340 21.72 -18.69 -24.63
CA LEU A 340 20.33 -18.49 -24.22
C LEU A 340 19.41 -19.38 -25.06
N THR A 341 18.44 -19.99 -24.41
CA THR A 341 17.35 -20.72 -25.08
C THR A 341 16.25 -19.75 -25.52
N GLN A 342 15.37 -20.17 -26.45
CA GLN A 342 14.25 -19.32 -26.87
C GLN A 342 13.28 -18.98 -25.74
N PRO A 343 12.93 -19.86 -24.78
CA PRO A 343 12.17 -19.48 -23.59
C PRO A 343 12.87 -18.43 -22.74
N GLU A 344 14.22 -18.42 -22.65
CA GLU A 344 14.95 -17.39 -21.91
C GLU A 344 14.94 -16.04 -22.61
N ILE A 345 14.97 -16.02 -23.94
CA ILE A 345 14.75 -14.78 -24.74
C ILE A 345 13.37 -14.19 -24.40
N GLN A 346 12.31 -15.01 -24.40
CA GLN A 346 10.96 -14.57 -24.01
C GLN A 346 10.89 -14.08 -22.57
N LYS A 347 11.61 -14.69 -21.63
CA LYS A 347 11.71 -14.19 -20.25
C LYS A 347 12.30 -12.79 -20.21
N ILE A 348 13.36 -12.53 -20.94
CA ILE A 348 14.01 -11.22 -21.05
C ILE A 348 13.03 -10.20 -21.67
N GLU A 349 12.32 -10.55 -22.74
CA GLU A 349 11.28 -9.72 -23.35
C GLU A 349 10.14 -9.40 -22.35
N ASN A 350 9.82 -10.32 -21.47
CA ASN A 350 8.85 -10.13 -20.37
C ASN A 350 9.42 -9.31 -19.20
N GLY A 351 10.70 -8.92 -19.25
CA GLY A 351 11.36 -8.11 -18.23
C GLY A 351 11.85 -8.91 -17.02
N GLU A 352 12.17 -10.20 -17.19
CA GLU A 352 12.86 -11.00 -16.18
C GLU A 352 14.36 -10.75 -16.27
N THR A 353 14.96 -10.39 -15.14
CA THR A 353 16.38 -9.99 -15.06
C THR A 353 17.30 -11.10 -14.55
N SER A 354 16.74 -12.25 -14.18
CA SER A 354 17.50 -13.38 -13.62
C SER A 354 17.05 -14.70 -14.25
N SER A 355 18.01 -15.58 -14.49
CA SER A 355 17.77 -16.96 -14.91
C SER A 355 17.23 -17.83 -13.76
N VAL A 356 17.50 -17.44 -12.50
CA VAL A 356 16.95 -18.08 -11.33
C VAL A 356 15.52 -17.62 -11.11
N SER A 357 14.61 -18.58 -10.98
CA SER A 357 13.20 -18.31 -10.71
C SER A 357 12.99 -18.08 -9.22
N TYR A 358 12.77 -16.85 -8.83
CA TYR A 358 12.41 -16.45 -7.48
C TYR A 358 10.89 -16.28 -7.35
N ASN A 359 10.34 -16.49 -6.14
CA ASN A 359 8.96 -16.11 -5.90
C ASN A 359 8.78 -14.58 -5.96
N ASN A 360 7.55 -14.11 -6.12
CA ASN A 360 7.24 -12.69 -6.32
C ASN A 360 7.75 -11.79 -5.20
N PHE A 361 7.68 -12.25 -3.95
CA PHE A 361 8.15 -11.49 -2.79
C PHE A 361 9.67 -11.35 -2.79
N GLU A 362 10.40 -12.45 -3.02
CA GLU A 362 11.85 -12.44 -3.11
C GLU A 362 12.34 -11.60 -4.30
N THR A 363 11.74 -11.77 -5.47
CA THR A 363 12.00 -10.92 -6.65
C THR A 363 11.85 -9.45 -6.31
N ARG A 364 10.84 -9.11 -5.50
CA ARG A 364 10.63 -7.72 -5.07
C ARG A 364 11.69 -7.22 -4.11
N ILE A 365 12.09 -8.01 -3.12
CA ILE A 365 13.17 -7.65 -2.19
C ILE A 365 14.47 -7.45 -2.98
N ARG A 366 14.86 -8.39 -3.83
CA ARG A 366 16.05 -8.27 -4.68
C ARG A 366 16.02 -7.03 -5.57
N SER A 367 14.87 -6.73 -6.17
CA SER A 367 14.67 -5.50 -6.95
C SER A 367 14.87 -4.23 -6.11
N LEU A 368 14.42 -4.20 -4.86
CA LEU A 368 14.63 -3.05 -3.97
C LEU A 368 16.09 -2.93 -3.53
N LEU A 369 16.75 -4.03 -3.21
CA LEU A 369 18.18 -4.04 -2.89
C LEU A 369 19.02 -3.55 -4.08
N PHE A 370 18.69 -4.03 -5.28
CA PHE A 370 19.34 -3.55 -6.52
C PHE A 370 19.12 -2.05 -6.73
N GLN A 371 17.91 -1.54 -6.55
CA GLN A 371 17.61 -0.10 -6.65
C GLN A 371 18.36 0.71 -5.59
N TRP A 372 18.50 0.18 -4.38
CA TRP A 372 19.25 0.81 -3.30
C TRP A 372 20.73 0.95 -3.63
N GLU A 373 21.35 -0.12 -4.17
CA GLU A 373 22.75 -0.07 -4.61
C GLU A 373 22.94 0.88 -5.81
N SER A 374 22.02 0.84 -6.79
CA SER A 374 22.04 1.72 -7.95
C SER A 374 21.89 3.19 -7.57
N ARG A 375 21.16 3.51 -6.49
CA ARG A 375 20.98 4.89 -6.00
C ARG A 375 22.30 5.53 -5.58
N LYS A 376 23.19 4.79 -4.95
CA LYS A 376 24.51 5.29 -4.51
C LYS A 376 25.35 5.85 -5.68
N LYS A 377 24.94 5.56 -6.92
CA LYS A 377 25.67 5.87 -8.15
C LYS A 377 24.98 6.90 -9.03
N ASN A 378 24.03 7.70 -8.48
CA ASN A 378 23.25 8.70 -9.23
C ASN A 378 22.57 8.16 -10.51
N SER A 379 22.12 6.92 -10.49
CA SER A 379 21.44 6.29 -11.63
C SER A 379 20.13 6.98 -11.98
N ASP A 380 19.71 6.84 -13.24
CA ASP A 380 18.42 7.36 -13.76
C ASP A 380 17.25 6.92 -12.84
N PRO A 381 16.48 7.87 -12.27
CA PRO A 381 15.38 7.53 -11.35
C PRO A 381 14.19 6.86 -12.07
N ASN A 382 14.15 6.95 -13.40
CA ASN A 382 13.07 6.36 -14.17
C ASN A 382 13.08 4.84 -14.06
N ASN A 383 11.91 4.23 -13.83
CA ASN A 383 11.71 2.81 -13.59
C ASN A 383 12.27 2.26 -12.26
N GLN A 384 12.71 3.14 -11.34
CA GLN A 384 13.21 2.78 -10.02
C GLN A 384 12.33 3.39 -8.93
N THR A 385 11.48 2.57 -8.31
CA THR A 385 10.45 3.03 -7.35
C THR A 385 11.04 3.81 -6.17
N ILE A 386 12.20 3.40 -5.65
CA ILE A 386 12.86 4.07 -4.51
C ILE A 386 13.39 5.45 -4.95
N ASN A 387 14.11 5.49 -6.08
CA ASN A 387 14.72 6.73 -6.57
C ASN A 387 13.66 7.75 -6.97
N GLN A 388 12.57 7.31 -7.61
CA GLN A 388 11.42 8.16 -7.91
C GLN A 388 10.83 8.78 -6.65
N ARG A 389 10.61 7.98 -5.58
CA ARG A 389 10.06 8.50 -4.32
C ARG A 389 10.95 9.55 -3.67
N VAL A 390 12.26 9.37 -3.72
CA VAL A 390 13.20 10.38 -3.21
C VAL A 390 13.06 11.69 -3.98
N VAL A 391 12.95 11.64 -5.31
CA VAL A 391 12.70 12.84 -6.13
C VAL A 391 11.35 13.46 -5.78
N PHE A 392 10.30 12.65 -5.65
CA PHE A 392 8.95 13.15 -5.28
C PHE A 392 8.97 13.84 -3.92
N TRP A 393 9.60 13.22 -2.91
CA TRP A 393 9.65 13.78 -1.56
C TRP A 393 10.48 15.06 -1.51
N LYS A 394 11.64 15.09 -2.18
CA LYS A 394 12.45 16.31 -2.30
C LYS A 394 11.64 17.44 -2.96
N THR A 395 11.01 17.14 -4.10
CA THR A 395 10.10 18.08 -4.79
C THR A 395 8.98 18.56 -3.85
N GLY A 396 8.38 17.65 -3.06
CA GLY A 396 7.32 17.99 -2.12
C GLY A 396 7.79 18.90 -1.00
N ILE A 397 8.98 18.67 -0.46
CA ILE A 397 9.59 19.52 0.56
C ILE A 397 9.89 20.90 -0.03
N ASP A 398 10.45 20.99 -1.24
CA ASP A 398 10.73 22.27 -1.90
C ASP A 398 9.42 23.07 -2.12
N ILE A 399 8.34 22.39 -2.54
CA ILE A 399 7.01 23.02 -2.68
C ILE A 399 6.48 23.52 -1.33
N PHE A 400 6.59 22.73 -0.26
CA PHE A 400 6.17 23.10 1.08
C PHE A 400 6.92 24.33 1.58
N LEU A 401 8.24 24.40 1.39
CA LEU A 401 9.08 25.50 1.81
C LEU A 401 8.74 26.83 1.12
N ASN A 402 8.09 26.80 -0.04
CA ASN A 402 7.61 28.03 -0.71
C ASN A 402 6.38 28.65 -0.03
N GLN A 403 5.55 27.86 0.69
CA GLN A 403 4.38 28.33 1.43
C GLN A 403 4.22 27.56 2.75
N PRO A 404 5.17 27.70 3.70
CA PRO A 404 5.28 26.78 4.83
C PRO A 404 4.20 26.97 5.89
N ILE A 405 3.62 28.16 6.07
CA ILE A 405 2.71 28.44 7.19
C ILE A 405 1.29 27.94 6.90
N PHE A 406 0.68 28.37 5.81
CA PHE A 406 -0.71 28.05 5.47
C PHE A 406 -0.84 27.05 4.32
N GLY A 407 0.26 26.73 3.61
CA GLY A 407 0.21 25.84 2.47
C GLY A 407 -0.53 26.42 1.26
N CYS A 408 -0.96 25.54 0.37
CA CYS A 408 -1.56 25.89 -0.93
C CYS A 408 -3.08 25.61 -1.00
N GLY A 409 -3.70 25.23 0.09
CA GLY A 409 -5.09 24.75 0.13
C GLY A 409 -5.30 23.34 -0.43
N PRO A 410 -6.48 22.73 -0.22
CA PRO A 410 -6.83 21.44 -0.78
C PRO A 410 -6.67 21.41 -2.30
N GLY A 411 -6.06 20.31 -2.82
CA GLY A 411 -5.71 20.21 -4.24
C GLY A 411 -4.47 21.00 -4.67
N GLY A 412 -3.93 21.85 -3.78
CA GLY A 412 -2.73 22.66 -4.04
C GLY A 412 -1.51 21.81 -4.38
N ALA A 413 -1.30 20.69 -3.67
CA ALA A 413 -0.22 19.76 -3.97
C ALA A 413 -0.23 19.36 -5.45
N LYS A 414 -1.36 18.91 -6.00
CA LYS A 414 -1.49 18.48 -7.40
C LYS A 414 -1.11 19.59 -8.39
N THR A 415 -1.56 20.82 -8.13
CA THR A 415 -1.29 21.99 -8.97
C THR A 415 0.19 22.39 -8.89
N GLN A 416 0.76 22.41 -7.68
CA GLN A 416 2.15 22.80 -7.46
C GLN A 416 3.15 21.77 -8.02
N TYR A 417 2.91 20.47 -7.87
CA TYR A 417 3.75 19.43 -8.51
C TYR A 417 3.77 19.58 -10.03
N LYS A 418 2.60 19.81 -10.67
CA LYS A 418 2.54 20.07 -12.12
C LYS A 418 3.34 21.30 -12.51
N ARG A 419 3.23 22.40 -11.74
CA ARG A 419 3.98 23.64 -11.97
C ARG A 419 5.48 23.41 -11.78
N TYR A 420 5.89 22.72 -10.72
CA TYR A 420 7.29 22.43 -10.43
C TYR A 420 7.93 21.63 -11.55
N TYR A 421 7.30 20.54 -11.97
CA TYR A 421 7.82 19.70 -13.07
C TYR A 421 7.84 20.41 -14.43
N LYS A 422 7.01 21.42 -14.64
CA LYS A 422 7.05 22.26 -15.87
C LYS A 422 8.22 23.23 -15.85
N ASN A 423 8.55 23.79 -14.68
CA ASN A 423 9.52 24.87 -14.54
C ASN A 423 10.92 24.39 -14.16
N GLN A 424 11.06 23.20 -13.61
CA GLN A 424 12.33 22.63 -13.18
C GLN A 424 12.74 21.47 -14.08
N ILE A 425 14.03 21.44 -14.40
CA ILE A 425 14.61 20.30 -15.13
C ILE A 425 14.74 19.15 -14.14
N THR A 426 13.84 18.19 -14.23
CA THR A 426 13.93 16.92 -13.49
C THR A 426 14.33 15.80 -14.46
N ASN A 427 15.12 14.83 -13.95
CA ASN A 427 15.47 13.64 -14.73
C ASN A 427 14.29 12.67 -14.89
N LEU A 428 13.06 13.07 -14.47
CA LEU A 428 11.86 12.25 -14.58
C LEU A 428 11.15 12.43 -15.93
N LYS A 429 10.84 11.32 -16.58
CA LYS A 429 9.95 11.30 -17.76
C LYS A 429 8.56 11.81 -17.37
N LYS A 430 7.83 12.45 -18.30
CA LYS A 430 6.47 12.96 -18.05
C LYS A 430 5.52 11.93 -17.43
N SER A 431 5.60 10.68 -17.86
CA SER A 431 4.81 9.57 -17.30
C SER A 431 5.11 9.25 -15.83
N ASN A 432 6.29 9.64 -15.35
CA ASN A 432 6.78 9.37 -13.99
C ASN A 432 6.72 10.61 -13.10
N GLN A 433 6.19 11.73 -13.56
CA GLN A 433 5.99 12.97 -12.80
C GLN A 433 4.71 12.85 -11.96
N LEU A 434 4.84 12.24 -10.78
CA LEU A 434 3.73 11.94 -9.88
C LEU A 434 3.79 12.81 -8.63
N LEU A 435 2.78 12.68 -7.75
CA LEU A 435 2.73 13.32 -6.43
C LEU A 435 3.69 12.62 -5.44
N ALA A 436 3.71 13.08 -4.20
CA ALA A 436 4.60 12.58 -3.15
C ALA A 436 4.48 11.07 -2.91
N HIS A 437 3.32 10.46 -3.14
CA HIS A 437 2.97 9.14 -2.62
C HIS A 437 3.31 9.04 -1.12
N ASN A 438 3.02 10.12 -0.40
CA ASN A 438 3.19 10.25 1.04
C ASN A 438 2.16 11.26 1.54
N GLN A 439 1.17 10.78 2.30
CA GLN A 439 0.08 11.61 2.80
C GLN A 439 0.56 12.76 3.68
N PHE A 440 1.61 12.56 4.47
CA PHE A 440 2.12 13.62 5.35
C PHE A 440 2.70 14.79 4.56
N ILE A 441 3.47 14.51 3.50
CA ILE A 441 4.02 15.55 2.61
C ILE A 441 2.88 16.25 1.87
N THR A 442 1.93 15.49 1.32
CA THR A 442 0.77 16.05 0.62
C THR A 442 -0.07 16.93 1.55
N GLN A 443 -0.26 16.50 2.80
CA GLN A 443 -0.99 17.27 3.81
C GLN A 443 -0.23 18.56 4.18
N ALA A 444 1.09 18.48 4.36
CA ALA A 444 1.92 19.64 4.64
C ALA A 444 1.88 20.68 3.50
N ILE A 445 1.91 20.24 2.25
CA ILE A 445 1.77 21.13 1.09
C ILE A 445 0.38 21.80 1.07
N ASN A 446 -0.68 21.04 1.33
CA ASN A 446 -2.05 21.53 1.26
C ASN A 446 -2.38 22.47 2.44
N LEU A 447 -2.01 22.11 3.66
CA LEU A 447 -2.42 22.80 4.89
C LEU A 447 -1.32 23.67 5.51
N GLY A 448 -0.09 23.58 5.02
CA GLY A 448 1.07 24.20 5.67
C GLY A 448 1.36 23.59 7.03
N PHE A 449 2.29 24.20 7.76
CA PHE A 449 2.68 23.78 9.11
C PHE A 449 1.51 23.90 10.09
N LEU A 450 0.82 25.05 10.09
CA LEU A 450 -0.27 25.32 11.04
C LEU A 450 -1.43 24.34 10.88
N GLY A 451 -1.95 24.19 9.66
CA GLY A 451 -3.06 23.30 9.41
C GLY A 451 -2.72 21.83 9.60
N THR A 452 -1.48 21.43 9.30
CA THR A 452 -1.01 20.05 9.49
C THR A 452 -0.91 19.71 10.99
N ILE A 453 -0.47 20.62 11.84
CA ILE A 453 -0.45 20.41 13.29
C ILE A 453 -1.88 20.28 13.83
N ILE A 454 -2.79 21.18 13.44
CA ILE A 454 -4.20 21.11 13.90
C ILE A 454 -4.82 19.79 13.43
N TRP A 455 -4.60 19.39 12.18
CA TRP A 455 -5.07 18.11 11.62
C TRP A 455 -4.53 16.91 12.41
N GLY A 456 -3.22 16.90 12.69
CA GLY A 456 -2.58 15.87 13.49
C GLY A 456 -3.09 15.83 14.93
N PHE A 457 -3.31 16.99 15.54
CA PHE A 457 -3.88 17.09 16.88
C PHE A 457 -5.32 16.55 16.93
N ILE A 458 -6.19 16.90 15.98
CA ILE A 458 -7.55 16.35 15.88
C ILE A 458 -7.50 14.82 15.80
N MET A 459 -6.64 14.28 14.95
CA MET A 459 -6.47 12.82 14.77
C MET A 459 -6.01 12.17 16.08
N LEU A 460 -4.93 12.67 16.67
CA LEU A 460 -4.37 12.14 17.90
C LEU A 460 -5.36 12.22 19.07
N TYR A 461 -5.94 13.39 19.29
CA TYR A 461 -6.93 13.61 20.36
C TYR A 461 -8.10 12.65 20.24
N SER A 462 -8.64 12.49 19.01
CA SER A 462 -9.78 11.60 18.79
C SER A 462 -9.46 10.17 19.17
N PHE A 463 -8.35 9.62 18.72
CA PHE A 463 -7.99 8.23 19.00
C PHE A 463 -7.57 7.98 20.47
N LEU A 464 -7.03 8.99 21.15
CA LEU A 464 -6.75 8.90 22.60
C LEU A 464 -8.03 8.83 23.45
N LYS A 465 -9.19 9.20 22.90
CA LYS A 465 -10.51 9.10 23.59
C LYS A 465 -11.23 7.77 23.35
N ALA A 466 -10.68 6.88 22.51
CA ALA A 466 -11.25 5.56 22.30
C ALA A 466 -11.25 4.73 23.60
N GLU A 467 -12.19 3.78 23.70
CA GLU A 467 -12.27 2.87 24.84
C GLU A 467 -11.01 1.99 24.96
N LYS A 468 -10.62 1.69 26.22
CA LYS A 468 -9.42 0.86 26.50
C LYS A 468 -9.55 -0.56 25.94
N ASP A 469 -10.76 -1.11 25.90
CA ASP A 469 -11.00 -2.48 25.43
C ASP A 469 -10.71 -2.69 23.94
N ILE A 470 -10.76 -1.61 23.14
CA ILE A 470 -10.48 -1.67 21.70
C ILE A 470 -9.00 -1.41 21.36
N VAL A 471 -8.17 -1.03 22.33
CA VAL A 471 -6.76 -0.64 22.10
C VAL A 471 -5.97 -1.74 21.37
N LEU A 472 -6.23 -3.02 21.68
CA LEU A 472 -5.61 -4.16 20.99
C LEU A 472 -5.94 -4.23 19.48
N LEU A 473 -6.98 -3.56 19.02
CA LEU A 473 -7.32 -3.46 17.59
C LEU A 473 -7.02 -2.07 17.04
N LEU A 474 -7.22 -1.03 17.84
CA LEU A 474 -7.02 0.36 17.45
C LEU A 474 -5.56 0.66 17.14
N VAL A 475 -4.63 0.28 18.02
CA VAL A 475 -3.19 0.58 17.80
C VAL A 475 -2.64 -0.15 16.56
N PRO A 476 -2.90 -1.45 16.33
CA PRO A 476 -2.59 -2.09 15.05
C PRO A 476 -3.18 -1.38 13.83
N TYR A 477 -4.45 -0.94 13.90
CA TYR A 477 -5.06 -0.15 12.83
C TYR A 477 -4.29 1.14 12.56
N LEU A 478 -3.91 1.89 13.60
CA LEU A 478 -3.13 3.13 13.45
C LEU A 478 -1.73 2.88 12.89
N ILE A 479 -1.08 1.79 13.29
CA ILE A 479 0.21 1.35 12.70
C ILE A 479 0.04 1.10 11.19
N LEU A 480 -0.99 0.36 10.80
CA LEU A 480 -1.28 0.10 9.38
C LEU A 480 -1.54 1.40 8.60
N MET A 481 -2.32 2.32 9.18
CA MET A 481 -2.58 3.63 8.56
C MET A 481 -1.32 4.47 8.46
N PHE A 482 -0.42 4.44 9.45
CA PHE A 482 0.86 5.12 9.39
C PHE A 482 1.71 4.63 8.20
N PHE A 483 1.88 3.30 8.04
CA PHE A 483 2.61 2.74 6.90
C PHE A 483 1.92 3.05 5.56
N ALA A 484 0.59 3.07 5.53
CA ALA A 484 -0.17 3.46 4.36
C ALA A 484 0.09 4.93 3.98
N PHE A 485 0.04 5.85 4.93
CA PHE A 485 0.29 7.28 4.73
C PHE A 485 1.72 7.58 4.33
N MET A 486 2.70 6.82 4.84
CA MET A 486 4.11 6.92 4.42
C MET A 486 4.34 6.47 2.97
N SER A 487 3.48 5.63 2.43
CA SER A 487 3.70 4.96 1.14
C SER A 487 2.73 5.35 0.02
N ASP A 488 1.64 6.05 0.34
CA ASP A 488 0.62 6.48 -0.64
C ASP A 488 -0.14 7.71 -0.14
N ASP A 489 -0.71 8.46 -1.07
CA ASP A 489 -1.64 9.56 -0.81
C ASP A 489 -3.05 8.98 -0.53
N MET A 490 -3.19 8.32 0.63
CA MET A 490 -4.38 7.52 0.98
C MET A 490 -5.66 8.35 0.96
N LEU A 491 -5.64 9.55 1.57
CA LEU A 491 -6.82 10.38 1.73
C LEU A 491 -7.18 11.18 0.45
N GLU A 492 -6.28 11.24 -0.52
CA GLU A 492 -6.54 11.89 -1.82
C GLU A 492 -7.36 11.00 -2.77
N VAL A 493 -7.78 9.81 -2.31
CA VAL A 493 -8.57 8.85 -3.08
C VAL A 493 -9.71 8.31 -2.23
N GLN A 494 -10.92 8.26 -2.81
CA GLN A 494 -12.15 7.87 -2.10
C GLN A 494 -12.02 6.56 -1.33
N ALA A 495 -11.45 5.51 -1.93
CA ALA A 495 -11.28 4.21 -1.24
C ALA A 495 -10.43 4.37 0.03
N GLY A 496 -9.31 5.09 -0.03
CA GLY A 496 -8.45 5.32 1.13
C GLY A 496 -9.13 6.17 2.21
N ALA A 497 -9.80 7.27 1.81
CA ALA A 497 -10.56 8.11 2.74
C ALA A 497 -11.70 7.33 3.42
N THR A 498 -12.38 6.43 2.68
CA THR A 498 -13.44 5.58 3.23
C THR A 498 -12.88 4.52 4.17
N ILE A 499 -11.78 3.83 3.81
CA ILE A 499 -11.11 2.86 4.71
C ILE A 499 -10.75 3.54 6.03
N PHE A 500 -10.04 4.68 5.95
CA PHE A 500 -9.62 5.42 7.13
C PHE A 500 -10.81 5.88 7.96
N SER A 501 -11.81 6.49 7.35
CA SER A 501 -12.94 7.04 8.07
C SER A 501 -13.87 5.97 8.64
N LEU A 502 -14.21 4.92 7.87
CA LEU A 502 -15.13 3.88 8.34
C LEU A 502 -14.54 3.13 9.53
N PHE A 503 -13.36 2.55 9.37
CA PHE A 503 -12.78 1.74 10.45
C PHE A 503 -12.32 2.61 11.62
N GLY A 504 -11.75 3.78 11.35
CA GLY A 504 -11.43 4.74 12.41
C GLY A 504 -12.64 5.12 13.25
N THR A 505 -13.77 5.40 12.60
CA THR A 505 -15.02 5.75 13.27
C THR A 505 -15.62 4.56 14.03
N LEU A 506 -15.67 3.38 13.41
CA LEU A 506 -16.18 2.17 14.07
C LEU A 506 -15.37 1.80 15.31
N LEU A 507 -14.05 1.98 15.28
CA LEU A 507 -13.18 1.72 16.42
C LEU A 507 -13.31 2.82 17.50
N LEU A 508 -13.46 4.08 17.07
CA LEU A 508 -13.57 5.22 17.97
C LEU A 508 -14.88 5.18 18.78
N PHE A 509 -15.99 4.77 18.16
CA PHE A 509 -17.31 4.69 18.79
C PHE A 509 -17.70 3.27 19.19
N TYR A 510 -16.72 2.37 19.29
CA TYR A 510 -16.91 1.06 19.89
C TYR A 510 -17.28 1.22 21.36
N ASN A 511 -18.31 0.49 21.81
CA ASN A 511 -18.76 0.48 23.18
C ASN A 511 -18.91 -0.95 23.67
N SER A 512 -17.99 -1.38 24.54
CA SER A 512 -17.96 -2.75 25.10
C SER A 512 -19.16 -3.06 25.96
N LYS A 513 -19.69 -2.08 26.71
CA LYS A 513 -20.82 -2.27 27.61
C LYS A 513 -22.10 -2.76 26.93
N ASN A 514 -22.29 -2.40 25.66
CA ASN A 514 -23.43 -2.87 24.89
C ASN A 514 -23.26 -4.28 24.27
N LEU A 515 -22.08 -4.86 24.40
CA LEU A 515 -21.81 -6.23 23.97
C LEU A 515 -22.08 -7.25 25.08
N ASP A 516 -22.00 -6.83 26.34
CA ASP A 516 -22.19 -7.68 27.52
C ASP A 516 -23.64 -7.66 28.02
N ALA A 517 -24.42 -6.63 27.65
CA ALA A 517 -25.82 -6.51 27.97
C ALA A 517 -26.67 -7.35 26.98
N ARG A 518 -26.76 -8.68 27.22
CA ARG A 518 -27.75 -9.72 26.89
C ARG A 518 -27.10 -11.05 26.52
#